data_38f230af9be984e21317069415b460dd
#
_entry.id   38f230af9be984e21317069415b460dd
#
_cell.length_a   1.000
_cell.length_b   1.000
_cell.length_c   1.000
_cell.angle_alpha   90.00
_cell.angle_beta   90.00
_cell.angle_gamma   90.00
#
_symmetry.space_group_name_H-M   'P 1'
#
loop_
_entity.id
_entity.type
_entity.pdbx_description
1 polymer ?
#
loop_
_entity_poly.entity_id
_entity_poly.type
_entity_poly.pdbx_seq_one_letter_code
_entity_poly.pdbx_strand_id
1 'polypeptide(L)'
;MARYIGPKCKLSRREGTDLQLKSGVRALESKCKAETAPGMHGARRGRLSDYGVQLREKQKVRRIYGVLEKQFRNYYTEAARLKGATGENLLQLLESRLDNVVYRMGFGSTRSEARQLVSHKGILVNGRVVNIPSYQVAPGDVVSVREKAKKQLRIQSAMGLAEQRPDPVWIEVNAEKLEGTFKSKPERQDLPSEINENLIVELYSK
;
A
#
# COMPACT_ATOMS: atom_id res chain seq x y z
N MET A 1 -11.35 -9.73 7.03
CA MET A 1 -11.03 -8.35 7.46
C MET A 1 -11.84 -7.35 6.64
N ALA A 2 -12.48 -6.38 7.30
CA ALA A 2 -13.22 -5.30 6.63
C ALA A 2 -12.27 -4.43 5.78
N ARG A 3 -12.78 -3.90 4.68
CA ARG A 3 -12.03 -3.05 3.74
C ARG A 3 -12.95 -2.03 3.10
N TYR A 4 -12.38 -0.98 2.51
CA TYR A 4 -13.14 -0.06 1.69
C TYR A 4 -13.50 -0.71 0.35
N ILE A 5 -14.79 -0.75 0.02
CA ILE A 5 -15.34 -1.34 -1.21
C ILE A 5 -15.96 -0.30 -2.16
N GLY A 6 -15.98 0.95 -1.75
CA GLY A 6 -16.54 2.05 -2.54
C GLY A 6 -15.66 2.48 -3.73
N PRO A 7 -16.07 3.53 -4.46
CA PRO A 7 -15.40 4.01 -5.66
C PRO A 7 -14.02 4.58 -5.37
N LYS A 8 -12.97 3.96 -5.92
CA LYS A 8 -11.57 4.30 -5.66
C LYS A 8 -11.14 5.66 -6.24
N CYS A 9 -11.65 6.03 -7.43
CA CYS A 9 -11.39 7.37 -7.99
C CYS A 9 -11.82 8.50 -7.06
N LYS A 10 -12.90 8.30 -6.29
CA LYS A 10 -13.36 9.26 -5.29
C LYS A 10 -12.30 9.53 -4.22
N LEU A 11 -11.52 8.50 -3.85
CA LEU A 11 -10.45 8.62 -2.86
C LEU A 11 -9.28 9.44 -3.40
N SER A 12 -8.75 9.11 -4.58
CA SER A 12 -7.67 9.86 -5.22
C SER A 12 -8.07 11.32 -5.46
N ARG A 13 -9.27 11.57 -5.99
CA ARG A 13 -9.81 12.92 -6.18
C ARG A 13 -9.90 13.72 -4.88
N ARG A 14 -10.22 13.09 -3.76
CA ARG A 14 -10.29 13.76 -2.45
C ARG A 14 -8.92 14.20 -1.95
N GLU A 15 -7.89 13.39 -2.17
CA GLU A 15 -6.53 13.73 -1.76
C GLU A 15 -5.78 14.56 -2.82
N GLY A 16 -6.30 14.64 -4.05
CA GLY A 16 -5.69 15.41 -5.15
C GLY A 16 -4.41 14.78 -5.72
N THR A 17 -4.16 13.50 -5.40
CA THR A 17 -2.98 12.75 -5.84
C THR A 17 -3.37 11.35 -6.31
N ASP A 18 -2.54 10.71 -7.14
CA ASP A 18 -2.74 9.31 -7.46
C ASP A 18 -2.31 8.42 -6.29
N LEU A 19 -3.28 7.76 -5.70
CA LEU A 19 -3.06 6.80 -4.60
C LEU A 19 -2.72 5.38 -5.11
N GLN A 20 -2.46 5.21 -6.39
CA GLN A 20 -2.15 3.91 -7.02
C GLN A 20 -3.21 2.81 -6.72
N LEU A 21 -4.48 3.21 -6.61
CA LEU A 21 -5.59 2.31 -6.30
C LEU A 21 -6.17 1.61 -7.53
N LYS A 22 -5.75 2.01 -8.72
CA LYS A 22 -6.11 1.43 -10.02
C LYS A 22 -4.88 0.81 -10.68
N SER A 23 -5.09 -0.18 -11.55
CA SER A 23 -4.00 -0.71 -12.36
C SER A 23 -3.37 0.40 -13.21
N GLY A 24 -2.07 0.42 -13.34
CA GLY A 24 -1.32 1.44 -14.07
C GLY A 24 -1.51 1.43 -15.61
N VAL A 25 -2.36 0.55 -16.16
CA VAL A 25 -2.60 0.42 -17.62
C VAL A 25 -3.08 1.71 -18.27
N ARG A 26 -3.82 2.54 -17.53
CA ARG A 26 -4.24 3.88 -18.00
C ARG A 26 -3.93 4.90 -16.92
N ALA A 27 -3.48 6.07 -17.31
CA ALA A 27 -3.25 7.19 -16.39
C ALA A 27 -4.51 7.54 -15.59
N LEU A 28 -4.34 8.05 -14.39
CA LEU A 28 -5.46 8.40 -13.50
C LEU A 28 -6.35 9.49 -14.14
N GLU A 29 -5.76 10.46 -14.80
CA GLU A 29 -6.41 11.59 -15.46
C GLU A 29 -7.40 11.12 -16.52
N SER A 30 -7.04 10.09 -17.31
CA SER A 30 -7.94 9.52 -18.32
C SER A 30 -9.11 8.71 -17.73
N LYS A 31 -9.01 8.28 -16.47
CA LYS A 31 -10.04 7.48 -15.79
C LYS A 31 -10.92 8.28 -14.84
N CYS A 32 -10.37 9.35 -14.28
CA CYS A 32 -10.98 10.10 -13.19
C CYS A 32 -10.80 11.60 -13.47
N LYS A 33 -11.80 12.40 -13.10
CA LYS A 33 -11.65 13.86 -13.07
C LYS A 33 -10.77 14.26 -11.88
N ALA A 34 -9.44 14.10 -12.01
CA ALA A 34 -8.49 14.20 -10.89
C ALA A 34 -8.43 15.60 -10.28
N GLU A 35 -8.61 16.63 -11.10
CA GLU A 35 -8.51 18.04 -10.71
C GLU A 35 -9.63 18.50 -9.77
N THR A 36 -10.78 17.86 -9.80
CA THR A 36 -11.94 18.25 -9.00
C THR A 36 -12.17 17.29 -7.84
N ALA A 37 -12.28 17.82 -6.61
CA ALA A 37 -12.66 17.03 -5.46
C ALA A 37 -14.05 16.39 -5.66
N PRO A 38 -14.36 15.25 -5.03
CA PRO A 38 -15.66 14.62 -5.16
C PRO A 38 -16.75 15.40 -4.41
N GLY A 39 -17.97 15.38 -4.96
CA GLY A 39 -19.14 16.05 -4.41
C GLY A 39 -19.59 17.24 -5.24
N MET A 40 -20.78 17.76 -4.93
CA MET A 40 -21.41 18.87 -5.67
C MET A 40 -20.55 20.16 -5.64
N HIS A 41 -19.88 20.43 -4.56
CA HIS A 41 -19.03 21.61 -4.37
C HIS A 41 -17.54 21.32 -4.59
N GLY A 42 -17.18 20.25 -5.29
CA GLY A 42 -15.79 19.82 -5.49
C GLY A 42 -14.87 20.82 -6.18
N ALA A 43 -15.43 21.74 -6.98
CA ALA A 43 -14.66 22.81 -7.62
C ALA A 43 -14.20 23.91 -6.65
N ARG A 44 -14.89 24.09 -5.53
CA ARG A 44 -14.54 25.08 -4.50
C ARG A 44 -13.55 24.47 -3.51
N ARG A 45 -12.29 24.90 -3.56
CA ARG A 45 -11.26 24.52 -2.60
C ARG A 45 -11.00 25.69 -1.66
N GLY A 46 -11.40 25.58 -0.40
CA GLY A 46 -11.00 26.53 0.65
C GLY A 46 -9.60 26.21 1.16
N ARG A 47 -8.98 27.19 1.86
CA ARG A 47 -7.73 26.98 2.59
C ARG A 47 -7.94 25.94 3.69
N LEU A 48 -7.07 24.94 3.76
CA LEU A 48 -7.09 23.95 4.83
C LEU A 48 -6.47 24.56 6.10
N SER A 49 -7.08 24.27 7.26
CA SER A 49 -6.44 24.48 8.55
C SER A 49 -5.32 23.46 8.77
N ASP A 50 -4.43 23.73 9.74
CA ASP A 50 -3.35 22.78 10.09
C ASP A 50 -3.89 21.38 10.43
N TYR A 51 -4.96 21.32 11.21
CA TYR A 51 -5.66 20.07 11.47
C TYR A 51 -6.16 19.42 10.17
N GLY A 52 -6.69 20.21 9.24
CA GLY A 52 -7.14 19.73 7.94
C GLY A 52 -6.01 19.12 7.11
N VAL A 53 -4.83 19.73 7.11
CA VAL A 53 -3.63 19.23 6.42
C VAL A 53 -3.18 17.90 7.05
N GLN A 54 -3.02 17.86 8.37
CA GLN A 54 -2.66 16.64 9.11
C GLN A 54 -3.65 15.50 8.86
N LEU A 55 -4.96 15.79 8.89
CA LEU A 55 -6.00 14.82 8.61
C LEU A 55 -5.92 14.28 7.17
N ARG A 56 -5.68 15.15 6.17
CA ARG A 56 -5.55 14.73 4.78
C ARG A 56 -4.35 13.82 4.59
N GLU A 57 -3.21 14.15 5.19
CA GLU A 57 -2.02 13.32 5.10
C GLU A 57 -2.25 11.93 5.70
N LYS A 58 -2.82 11.86 6.90
CA LYS A 58 -3.21 10.57 7.48
C LYS A 58 -4.16 9.78 6.59
N GLN A 59 -5.19 10.43 6.03
CA GLN A 59 -6.16 9.78 5.16
C GLN A 59 -5.52 9.32 3.84
N LYS A 60 -4.57 10.07 3.29
CA LYS A 60 -3.79 9.69 2.11
C LYS A 60 -3.06 8.37 2.36
N VAL A 61 -2.23 8.30 3.38
CA VAL A 61 -1.45 7.09 3.71
C VAL A 61 -2.38 5.91 4.00
N ARG A 62 -3.38 6.09 4.85
CA ARG A 62 -4.35 5.04 5.17
C ARG A 62 -5.04 4.45 3.93
N ARG A 63 -5.35 5.29 2.93
CA ARG A 63 -5.99 4.90 1.68
C ARG A 63 -5.03 4.20 0.73
N ILE A 64 -3.78 4.64 0.65
CA ILE A 64 -2.73 3.97 -0.13
C ILE A 64 -2.61 2.50 0.28
N TYR A 65 -2.49 2.23 1.58
CA TYR A 65 -2.36 0.87 2.11
C TYR A 65 -3.68 0.13 2.30
N GLY A 66 -4.82 0.78 2.06
CA GLY A 66 -6.15 0.17 2.18
C GLY A 66 -6.51 -0.27 3.60
N VAL A 67 -5.98 0.41 4.62
CA VAL A 67 -6.19 0.12 6.04
C VAL A 67 -7.35 0.96 6.58
N LEU A 68 -8.19 0.39 7.46
CA LEU A 68 -9.26 1.11 8.16
C LEU A 68 -8.71 1.84 9.39
N GLU A 69 -9.44 2.86 9.88
CA GLU A 69 -9.00 3.77 10.94
C GLU A 69 -8.54 3.05 12.21
N LYS A 70 -9.35 2.13 12.73
CA LYS A 70 -9.00 1.37 13.94
C LYS A 70 -7.68 0.63 13.78
N GLN A 71 -7.48 -0.04 12.65
CA GLN A 71 -6.26 -0.79 12.39
C GLN A 71 -5.06 0.15 12.17
N PHE A 72 -5.28 1.30 11.52
CA PHE A 72 -4.22 2.29 11.32
C PHE A 72 -3.75 2.87 12.66
N ARG A 73 -4.68 3.17 13.57
CA ARG A 73 -4.36 3.61 14.93
C ARG A 73 -3.57 2.56 15.71
N ASN A 74 -3.90 1.27 15.55
CA ASN A 74 -3.13 0.19 16.18
C ASN A 74 -1.68 0.16 15.66
N TYR A 75 -1.46 0.35 14.34
CA TYR A 75 -0.12 0.48 13.78
C TYR A 75 0.64 1.70 14.32
N TYR A 76 -0.04 2.82 14.48
CA TYR A 76 0.56 4.01 15.09
C TYR A 76 0.98 3.75 16.55
N THR A 77 0.12 3.15 17.35
CA THR A 77 0.42 2.78 18.75
C THR A 77 1.63 1.85 18.83
N GLU A 78 1.70 0.86 17.95
CA GLU A 78 2.86 -0.06 17.90
C GLU A 78 4.13 0.67 17.42
N ALA A 79 4.02 1.54 16.42
CA ALA A 79 5.14 2.35 15.92
C ALA A 79 5.72 3.27 16.99
N ALA A 80 4.86 3.87 17.82
CA ALA A 80 5.26 4.72 18.94
C ALA A 80 5.94 3.94 20.07
N ARG A 81 5.64 2.64 20.22
CA ARG A 81 6.26 1.75 21.20
C ARG A 81 7.67 1.33 20.79
N LEU A 82 7.95 1.26 19.49
CA LEU A 82 9.24 0.84 18.96
C LEU A 82 10.28 1.96 19.11
N LYS A 83 11.55 1.57 19.26
CA LYS A 83 12.68 2.50 19.28
C LYS A 83 12.86 3.16 17.89
N GLY A 84 13.21 4.43 17.85
CA GLY A 84 13.43 5.20 16.63
C GLY A 84 12.33 6.21 16.34
N ALA A 85 12.31 6.76 15.14
CA ALA A 85 11.31 7.73 14.70
C ALA A 85 9.95 7.06 14.48
N THR A 86 8.93 7.51 15.21
CA THR A 86 7.57 6.93 15.16
C THR A 86 7.00 6.92 13.74
N GLY A 87 7.23 7.98 12.97
CA GLY A 87 6.75 8.08 11.59
C GLY A 87 7.39 7.02 10.66
N GLU A 88 8.70 6.83 10.75
CA GLU A 88 9.41 5.80 9.99
C GLU A 88 8.96 4.40 10.39
N ASN A 89 8.87 4.13 11.70
CA ASN A 89 8.37 2.85 12.21
C ASN A 89 6.96 2.55 11.68
N LEU A 90 6.08 3.56 11.63
CA LEU A 90 4.73 3.42 11.08
C LEU A 90 4.77 3.00 9.61
N LEU A 91 5.59 3.67 8.80
CA LEU A 91 5.72 3.34 7.38
C LEU A 91 6.33 1.95 7.18
N GLN A 92 7.36 1.58 7.96
CA GLN A 92 7.95 0.24 7.93
C GLN A 92 6.94 -0.85 8.27
N LEU A 93 6.10 -0.66 9.30
CA LEU A 93 5.04 -1.58 9.64
C LEU A 93 3.99 -1.72 8.53
N LEU A 94 3.67 -0.63 7.83
CA LEU A 94 2.74 -0.66 6.71
C LEU A 94 3.33 -1.34 5.47
N GLU A 95 4.62 -1.12 5.20
CA GLU A 95 5.33 -1.76 4.08
C GLU A 95 5.58 -3.26 4.31
N SER A 96 5.80 -3.67 5.56
CA SER A 96 6.01 -5.08 5.93
C SER A 96 4.74 -5.94 5.91
N ARG A 97 3.58 -5.38 5.61
CA ARG A 97 2.32 -6.15 5.47
C ARG A 97 2.39 -7.06 4.24
N LEU A 98 1.95 -8.30 4.38
CA LEU A 98 1.99 -9.28 3.29
C LEU A 98 1.23 -8.81 2.04
N ASP A 99 0.06 -8.18 2.19
CA ASP A 99 -0.69 -7.65 1.04
C ASP A 99 0.09 -6.56 0.29
N ASN A 100 0.88 -5.75 0.99
CA ASN A 100 1.72 -4.74 0.38
C ASN A 100 3.01 -5.33 -0.19
N VAL A 101 3.67 -6.25 0.51
CA VAL A 101 4.87 -6.95 0.01
C VAL A 101 4.56 -7.67 -1.31
N VAL A 102 3.45 -8.41 -1.39
CA VAL A 102 2.99 -9.08 -2.62
C VAL A 102 2.73 -8.07 -3.76
N TYR A 103 2.21 -6.88 -3.44
CA TYR A 103 2.07 -5.80 -4.43
C TYR A 103 3.44 -5.24 -4.88
N ARG A 104 4.38 -5.04 -3.96
CA ARG A 104 5.72 -4.55 -4.25
C ARG A 104 6.52 -5.54 -5.10
N MET A 105 6.34 -6.83 -4.87
CA MET A 105 6.91 -7.91 -5.68
C MET A 105 6.29 -8.03 -7.08
N GLY A 106 5.24 -7.27 -7.37
CA GLY A 106 4.60 -7.29 -8.69
C GLY A 106 3.57 -8.39 -8.90
N PHE A 107 3.28 -9.26 -7.91
CA PHE A 107 2.32 -10.36 -8.07
C PHE A 107 0.85 -9.89 -8.12
N GLY A 108 0.61 -8.62 -7.95
CA GLY A 108 -0.68 -7.98 -8.13
C GLY A 108 -0.54 -6.57 -8.70
N SER A 109 -1.39 -6.20 -9.65
CA SER A 109 -1.37 -4.89 -10.29
C SER A 109 -1.75 -3.75 -9.33
N THR A 110 -2.48 -4.08 -8.27
CA THR A 110 -2.87 -3.15 -7.19
C THR A 110 -2.79 -3.83 -5.83
N ARG A 111 -2.63 -3.04 -4.75
CA ARG A 111 -2.70 -3.56 -3.36
C ARG A 111 -4.01 -4.32 -3.07
N SER A 112 -5.11 -3.92 -3.69
CA SER A 112 -6.39 -4.63 -3.54
C SER A 112 -6.40 -6.00 -4.20
N GLU A 113 -5.74 -6.15 -5.32
CA GLU A 113 -5.58 -7.43 -6.03
C GLU A 113 -4.61 -8.34 -5.26
N ALA A 114 -3.46 -7.81 -4.84
CA ALA A 114 -2.52 -8.51 -3.99
C ALA A 114 -3.20 -9.02 -2.71
N ARG A 115 -4.00 -8.19 -2.06
CA ARG A 115 -4.80 -8.58 -0.89
C ARG A 115 -5.79 -9.70 -1.20
N GLN A 116 -6.42 -9.68 -2.36
CA GLN A 116 -7.32 -10.76 -2.79
C GLN A 116 -6.54 -12.05 -3.01
N LEU A 117 -5.37 -11.99 -3.65
CA LEU A 117 -4.51 -13.14 -3.88
C LEU A 117 -4.09 -13.80 -2.56
N VAL A 118 -3.68 -13.02 -1.57
CA VAL A 118 -3.38 -13.50 -0.22
C VAL A 118 -4.63 -14.16 0.43
N SER A 119 -5.75 -13.45 0.45
CA SER A 119 -6.99 -13.93 1.10
C SER A 119 -7.51 -15.23 0.48
N HIS A 120 -7.28 -15.43 -0.81
CA HIS A 120 -7.66 -16.64 -1.55
C HIS A 120 -6.61 -17.76 -1.46
N LYS A 121 -5.66 -17.67 -0.51
CA LYS A 121 -4.62 -18.69 -0.28
C LYS A 121 -3.71 -18.91 -1.49
N GLY A 122 -3.49 -17.87 -2.30
CA GLY A 122 -2.62 -17.91 -3.47
C GLY A 122 -1.14 -17.65 -3.16
N ILE A 123 -0.80 -17.30 -1.92
CA ILE A 123 0.54 -16.91 -1.48
C ILE A 123 1.06 -17.88 -0.41
N LEU A 124 2.34 -18.18 -0.50
CA LEU A 124 3.13 -18.91 0.49
C LEU A 124 4.14 -17.96 1.12
N VAL A 125 4.40 -18.12 2.39
CA VAL A 125 5.54 -17.51 3.11
C VAL A 125 6.35 -18.65 3.69
N ASN A 126 7.63 -18.75 3.34
CA ASN A 126 8.52 -19.82 3.73
C ASN A 126 7.91 -21.22 3.48
N GLY A 127 7.28 -21.39 2.31
CA GLY A 127 6.64 -22.64 1.89
C GLY A 127 5.27 -22.94 2.53
N ARG A 128 4.79 -22.10 3.47
CA ARG A 128 3.50 -22.28 4.16
C ARG A 128 2.44 -21.32 3.62
N VAL A 129 1.20 -21.82 3.44
CA VAL A 129 0.08 -20.99 3.00
C VAL A 129 -0.29 -19.97 4.07
N VAL A 130 -0.22 -18.69 3.72
CA VAL A 130 -0.69 -17.59 4.58
C VAL A 130 -1.84 -16.85 3.89
N ASN A 131 -2.99 -16.77 4.56
CA ASN A 131 -4.20 -16.10 4.04
C ASN A 131 -4.58 -14.82 4.80
N ILE A 132 -3.65 -14.30 5.61
CA ILE A 132 -3.85 -13.10 6.42
C ILE A 132 -3.13 -11.92 5.76
N PRO A 133 -3.85 -10.97 5.13
CA PRO A 133 -3.21 -9.84 4.43
C PRO A 133 -2.38 -8.91 5.32
N SER A 134 -2.68 -8.86 6.62
CA SER A 134 -1.95 -8.07 7.61
C SER A 134 -0.80 -8.81 8.27
N TYR A 135 -0.46 -10.02 7.82
CA TYR A 135 0.72 -10.74 8.28
C TYR A 135 1.96 -9.85 8.09
N GLN A 136 2.79 -9.74 9.12
CA GLN A 136 4.04 -8.97 9.08
C GLN A 136 5.15 -9.86 8.56
N VAL A 137 5.66 -9.52 7.39
CA VAL A 137 6.80 -10.21 6.78
C VAL A 137 8.08 -9.73 7.47
N ALA A 138 8.92 -10.67 7.87
CA ALA A 138 10.20 -10.39 8.50
C ALA A 138 11.34 -10.39 7.47
N PRO A 139 12.45 -9.68 7.74
CA PRO A 139 13.65 -9.78 6.93
C PRO A 139 14.12 -11.24 6.81
N GLY A 140 14.43 -11.67 5.59
CA GLY A 140 14.79 -13.05 5.26
C GLY A 140 13.63 -13.95 4.85
N ASP A 141 12.37 -13.52 5.04
CA ASP A 141 11.23 -14.31 4.59
C ASP A 141 11.15 -14.38 3.05
N VAL A 142 10.88 -15.59 2.55
CA VAL A 142 10.63 -15.86 1.13
C VAL A 142 9.12 -15.92 0.90
N VAL A 143 8.64 -15.05 0.02
CA VAL A 143 7.24 -14.98 -0.39
C VAL A 143 7.11 -15.50 -1.81
N SER A 144 6.27 -16.51 -2.03
CA SER A 144 6.09 -17.12 -3.35
C SER A 144 4.62 -17.31 -3.71
N VAL A 145 4.36 -17.36 -5.00
CA VAL A 145 3.02 -17.64 -5.52
C VAL A 145 2.81 -19.16 -5.54
N ARG A 146 1.68 -19.62 -4.97
CA ARG A 146 1.32 -21.03 -4.95
C ARG A 146 1.16 -21.58 -6.38
N GLU A 147 1.61 -22.82 -6.66
CA GLU A 147 1.58 -23.43 -7.99
C GLU A 147 0.21 -23.34 -8.70
N LYS A 148 -0.88 -23.59 -7.95
CA LYS A 148 -2.25 -23.49 -8.50
C LYS A 148 -2.60 -22.05 -8.94
N ALA A 149 -1.96 -21.04 -8.36
CA ALA A 149 -2.21 -19.65 -8.67
C ALA A 149 -1.31 -19.11 -9.80
N LYS A 150 -0.13 -19.69 -10.04
CA LYS A 150 0.83 -19.25 -11.07
C LYS A 150 0.23 -19.18 -12.48
N LYS A 151 -0.72 -20.07 -12.79
CA LYS A 151 -1.39 -20.13 -14.10
C LYS A 151 -2.40 -19.01 -14.35
N GLN A 152 -2.64 -18.13 -13.38
CA GLN A 152 -3.62 -17.05 -13.52
C GLN A 152 -3.08 -15.91 -14.39
N LEU A 153 -3.73 -15.61 -15.51
CA LEU A 153 -3.37 -14.52 -16.44
C LEU A 153 -3.18 -13.17 -15.74
N ARG A 154 -3.96 -12.90 -14.68
CA ARG A 154 -3.85 -11.66 -13.91
C ARG A 154 -2.48 -11.47 -13.25
N ILE A 155 -1.81 -12.55 -12.82
CA ILE A 155 -0.48 -12.50 -12.22
C ILE A 155 0.56 -12.18 -13.29
N GLN A 156 0.46 -12.84 -14.45
CA GLN A 156 1.34 -12.56 -15.59
C GLN A 156 1.19 -11.11 -16.07
N SER A 157 -0.05 -10.63 -16.19
CA SER A 157 -0.31 -9.23 -16.53
C SER A 157 0.20 -8.26 -15.46
N ALA A 158 0.14 -8.63 -14.18
CA ALA A 158 0.63 -7.81 -13.09
C ALA A 158 2.16 -7.71 -13.10
N MET A 159 2.86 -8.81 -13.41
CA MET A 159 4.33 -8.83 -13.56
C MET A 159 4.79 -7.92 -14.70
N GLY A 160 4.17 -7.99 -15.88
CA GLY A 160 4.49 -7.09 -16.98
C GLY A 160 4.24 -5.59 -16.68
N LEU A 161 3.29 -5.28 -15.78
CA LEU A 161 3.10 -3.92 -15.29
C LEU A 161 4.13 -3.54 -14.21
N ALA A 162 4.64 -4.51 -13.47
CA ALA A 162 5.64 -4.28 -12.43
C ALA A 162 7.00 -3.90 -13.02
N GLU A 163 7.39 -4.45 -14.15
CA GLU A 163 8.62 -4.10 -14.89
C GLU A 163 8.71 -2.61 -15.24
N GLN A 164 7.57 -1.91 -15.33
CA GLN A 164 7.52 -0.46 -15.57
C GLN A 164 7.71 0.38 -14.30
N ARG A 165 7.85 -0.25 -13.15
CA ARG A 165 8.01 0.42 -11.86
C ARG A 165 9.45 0.28 -11.37
N PRO A 166 9.96 1.26 -10.64
CA PRO A 166 11.26 1.09 -10.00
C PRO A 166 11.21 -0.08 -9.01
N ASP A 167 12.19 -0.95 -9.08
CA ASP A 167 12.31 -2.08 -8.17
C ASP A 167 12.62 -1.59 -6.75
N PRO A 168 11.90 -2.07 -5.74
CA PRO A 168 12.17 -1.72 -4.35
C PRO A 168 13.48 -2.36 -3.90
N VAL A 169 14.43 -1.56 -3.42
CA VAL A 169 15.77 -2.00 -3.01
C VAL A 169 15.75 -3.07 -1.90
N TRP A 170 14.75 -3.02 -1.03
CA TRP A 170 14.57 -3.94 0.12
C TRP A 170 13.92 -5.28 -0.21
N ILE A 171 13.58 -5.51 -1.49
CA ILE A 171 12.96 -6.75 -1.97
C ILE A 171 13.75 -7.25 -3.18
N GLU A 172 13.99 -8.54 -3.21
CA GLU A 172 14.53 -9.23 -4.39
C GLU A 172 13.46 -10.12 -4.99
N VAL A 173 13.25 -10.04 -6.30
CA VAL A 173 12.18 -10.78 -6.97
C VAL A 173 12.78 -11.67 -8.07
N ASN A 174 12.42 -12.94 -8.07
CA ASN A 174 12.64 -13.86 -9.16
C ASN A 174 11.34 -14.02 -9.95
N ALA A 175 11.27 -13.36 -11.10
CA ALA A 175 10.08 -13.33 -11.94
C ALA A 175 9.74 -14.72 -12.52
N GLU A 176 10.74 -15.53 -12.86
CA GLU A 176 10.53 -16.87 -13.46
C GLU A 176 9.88 -17.82 -12.47
N LYS A 177 10.34 -17.81 -11.21
CA LYS A 177 9.82 -18.68 -10.16
C LYS A 177 8.57 -18.10 -9.50
N LEU A 178 8.25 -16.82 -9.73
CA LEU A 178 7.21 -16.06 -9.03
C LEU A 178 7.41 -16.11 -7.51
N GLU A 179 8.63 -15.86 -7.09
CA GLU A 179 9.03 -15.79 -5.68
C GLU A 179 9.87 -14.54 -5.43
N GLY A 180 9.88 -14.06 -4.21
CA GLY A 180 10.75 -12.95 -3.82
C GLY A 180 11.14 -13.04 -2.35
N THR A 181 12.26 -12.43 -2.02
CA THR A 181 12.81 -12.37 -0.67
C THR A 181 12.68 -10.96 -0.13
N PHE A 182 12.15 -10.82 1.07
CA PHE A 182 12.11 -9.55 1.80
C PHE A 182 13.46 -9.39 2.53
N LYS A 183 14.39 -8.61 1.94
CA LYS A 183 15.79 -8.50 2.45
C LYS A 183 15.88 -7.73 3.76
N SER A 184 15.24 -6.57 3.81
CA SER A 184 15.32 -5.66 4.95
C SER A 184 14.02 -4.86 5.09
N LYS A 185 13.85 -4.15 6.21
CA LYS A 185 12.81 -3.10 6.28
C LYS A 185 13.27 -1.91 5.45
N PRO A 186 12.35 -1.23 4.72
CA PRO A 186 12.72 -0.04 3.94
C PRO A 186 13.21 1.08 4.85
N GLU A 187 14.20 1.82 4.38
CA GLU A 187 14.60 3.10 4.97
C GLU A 187 13.69 4.23 4.49
N ARG A 188 13.74 5.40 5.15
CA ARG A 188 12.88 6.53 4.77
C ARG A 188 13.12 7.00 3.33
N GLN A 189 14.37 6.94 2.87
CA GLN A 189 14.78 7.34 1.51
C GLN A 189 14.23 6.42 0.41
N ASP A 190 13.92 5.16 0.74
CA ASP A 190 13.36 4.17 -0.19
C ASP A 190 11.85 4.38 -0.41
N LEU A 191 11.21 5.17 0.45
CA LEU A 191 9.77 5.39 0.44
C LEU A 191 9.40 6.69 -0.30
N PRO A 192 8.16 6.79 -0.83
CA PRO A 192 7.76 7.98 -1.56
C PRO A 192 7.93 9.26 -0.74
N SER A 193 8.65 10.22 -1.30
CA SER A 193 8.88 11.55 -0.68
C SER A 193 7.60 12.35 -0.49
N GLU A 194 6.54 12.02 -1.24
CA GLU A 194 5.23 12.67 -1.15
C GLU A 194 4.50 12.41 0.18
N ILE A 195 4.96 11.44 0.98
CA ILE A 195 4.38 11.13 2.29
C ILE A 195 5.11 11.93 3.35
N ASN A 196 4.36 12.75 4.11
CA ASN A 196 4.88 13.45 5.29
C ASN A 196 4.36 12.78 6.56
N GLU A 197 5.13 11.84 7.08
CA GLU A 197 4.79 11.07 8.29
C GLU A 197 4.73 11.93 9.55
N ASN A 198 5.44 13.06 9.60
CA ASN A 198 5.44 13.94 10.76
C ASN A 198 4.06 14.54 11.01
N LEU A 199 3.34 14.92 9.94
CA LEU A 199 1.96 15.41 10.05
C LEU A 199 1.00 14.36 10.64
N ILE A 200 1.28 13.07 10.40
CA ILE A 200 0.49 11.97 10.97
C ILE A 200 0.79 11.83 12.46
N VAL A 201 2.07 11.92 12.83
CA VAL A 201 2.51 11.85 14.23
C VAL A 201 1.92 13.02 15.02
N GLU A 202 1.99 14.24 14.50
CA GLU A 202 1.40 15.42 15.10
C GLU A 202 -0.11 15.30 15.33
N LEU A 203 -0.83 14.70 14.34
CA LEU A 203 -2.28 14.48 14.45
C LEU A 203 -2.66 13.57 15.61
N TYR A 204 -1.88 12.48 15.82
CA TYR A 204 -2.18 11.49 16.86
C TYR A 204 -1.60 11.83 18.23
N SER A 205 -0.67 12.77 18.33
CA SER A 205 -0.07 13.23 19.58
C SER A 205 -0.89 14.33 20.30
N LYS A 206 -2.00 14.78 19.69
CA LYS A 206 -2.94 15.75 20.27
C LYS A 206 -3.95 15.12 21.19
#